data_71a1168ea7014fed7209c852cb58c31e
#
_entry.id   71a1168ea7014fed7209c852cb58c31e
#
_cell.length_a   1.000
_cell.length_b   1.000
_cell.length_c   1.000
_cell.angle_alpha   90.00
_cell.angle_beta   90.00
_cell.angle_gamma   90.00
#
_symmetry.space_group_name_H-M   'P 1'
#
loop_
_entity.id
_entity.type
_entity.pdbx_description
1 polymer ?
#
loop_
_entity_poly.entity_id
_entity_poly.type
_entity_poly.pdbx_seq_one_letter_code
_entity_poly.pdbx_strand_id
1 'polypeptide(L)'
;DALPTMVNEPSRQRGIGAKSKPGKLKSTMIRLKNDKHLYVLMAPYMVLFFLFTVLPVVLSVLISFTYFNMLEFPRWAGWSNYTRLLLDDDVFLIALKNTIIFAVITGPISYIACFVFAWLINELRPKARAIMTLVFYGPSISGNIYFIWQIMFSGDSYGIVNGFLMRFGFINDPILWFQNPQYTLGIIIVVQLWLSLGTSFLAFIAGLQTVDKTLFEAGAMDGIRNRWQELWYITLPSMRPQLMFGAVIQITASLAVADVAMNLAGFPSVQYSAHTVVTHLIDYGTLRFEMGYASAIATVLFIIMLGTNLIVQKLLSKVGE
;
A
#
# COMPACT_ATOMS: atom_id res chain seq x y z
N ASP A 1 17.59 67.38 -54.21
CA ASP A 1 18.98 67.09 -53.77
C ASP A 1 19.10 65.72 -53.29
N ALA A 2 19.87 64.98 -54.04
CA ALA A 2 20.60 63.73 -53.84
C ALA A 2 20.15 62.71 -52.70
N LEU A 3 19.54 61.63 -53.17
CA LEU A 3 19.46 60.33 -52.46
C LEU A 3 20.83 59.59 -52.57
N PRO A 4 21.36 59.02 -51.51
CA PRO A 4 22.52 58.13 -51.61
C PRO A 4 22.07 56.67 -51.86
N THR A 5 22.72 56.11 -52.85
CA THR A 5 22.66 54.78 -53.39
C THR A 5 22.84 53.67 -52.28
N MET A 6 21.88 52.74 -52.27
CA MET A 6 22.03 51.44 -51.45
C MET A 6 23.12 50.56 -52.09
N VAL A 7 24.16 50.35 -51.36
CA VAL A 7 25.18 49.33 -51.66
C VAL A 7 24.65 47.94 -51.21
N ASN A 8 24.47 47.05 -52.17
CA ASN A 8 24.14 45.63 -51.96
C ASN A 8 25.36 44.91 -51.36
N GLU A 9 25.29 44.51 -50.08
CA GLU A 9 26.22 43.54 -49.51
C GLU A 9 25.72 42.09 -49.78
N PRO A 10 26.60 41.17 -50.20
CA PRO A 10 26.23 39.80 -50.43
C PRO A 10 26.08 39.04 -49.09
N SER A 11 24.86 38.52 -48.85
CA SER A 11 24.53 37.65 -47.73
C SER A 11 25.42 36.41 -47.70
N ARG A 12 26.41 36.37 -46.79
CA ARG A 12 27.12 35.14 -46.42
C ARG A 12 26.16 34.19 -45.73
N GLN A 13 25.59 33.26 -46.46
CA GLN A 13 24.98 32.03 -45.90
C GLN A 13 26.08 31.24 -45.16
N ARG A 14 26.17 31.43 -43.83
CA ARG A 14 26.87 30.45 -42.95
C ARG A 14 26.06 29.18 -42.93
N GLY A 15 26.56 28.15 -43.58
CA GLY A 15 26.07 26.77 -43.45
C GLY A 15 26.05 26.36 -41.97
N ILE A 16 24.86 26.30 -41.40
CA ILE A 16 24.64 25.68 -40.10
C ILE A 16 24.78 24.21 -40.35
N GLY A 17 26.00 23.69 -40.09
CA GLY A 17 26.27 22.26 -40.06
C GLY A 17 25.29 21.60 -39.06
N ALA A 18 24.37 20.83 -39.54
CA ALA A 18 23.46 20.00 -38.76
C ALA A 18 24.30 19.05 -37.90
N LYS A 19 24.58 19.43 -36.63
CA LYS A 19 25.14 18.53 -35.63
C LYS A 19 24.12 17.41 -35.46
N SER A 20 24.42 16.22 -35.95
CA SER A 20 23.64 15.03 -35.75
C SER A 20 23.37 14.87 -34.24
N LYS A 21 22.09 14.71 -33.85
CA LYS A 21 21.70 14.48 -32.46
C LYS A 21 22.44 13.25 -31.97
N PRO A 22 23.24 13.34 -30.90
CA PRO A 22 23.97 12.19 -30.38
C PRO A 22 22.95 11.10 -30.02
N GLY A 23 23.25 9.85 -30.40
CA GLY A 23 22.38 8.70 -30.12
C GLY A 23 22.00 8.66 -28.62
N LYS A 24 20.82 8.18 -28.28
CA LYS A 24 20.26 8.19 -26.89
C LYS A 24 21.28 7.72 -25.83
N LEU A 25 22.06 6.70 -26.12
CA LEU A 25 23.12 6.20 -25.24
C LEU A 25 24.24 7.23 -24.99
N LYS A 26 24.69 7.92 -26.05
CA LYS A 26 25.76 8.92 -25.95
C LYS A 26 25.32 10.18 -25.19
N SER A 27 24.07 10.59 -25.36
CA SER A 27 23.48 11.70 -24.60
C SER A 27 23.30 11.36 -23.11
N THR A 28 22.94 10.11 -22.78
CA THR A 28 22.84 9.63 -21.38
C THR A 28 24.22 9.57 -20.72
N MET A 29 25.24 9.07 -21.40
CA MET A 29 26.61 9.07 -20.85
C MET A 29 27.17 10.48 -20.60
N ILE A 30 26.90 11.42 -21.47
CA ILE A 30 27.33 12.83 -21.27
C ILE A 30 26.62 13.44 -20.07
N ARG A 31 25.31 13.20 -19.90
CA ARG A 31 24.57 13.64 -18.70
C ARG A 31 25.12 13.00 -17.41
N LEU A 32 25.34 11.68 -17.41
CA LEU A 32 25.95 10.97 -16.28
C LEU A 32 27.30 11.57 -15.87
N LYS A 33 28.14 11.94 -16.84
CA LYS A 33 29.46 12.54 -16.57
C LYS A 33 29.35 13.98 -16.03
N ASN A 34 28.39 14.75 -16.49
CA ASN A 34 28.18 16.13 -16.03
C ASN A 34 27.53 16.15 -14.63
N ASP A 35 26.65 15.19 -14.34
CA ASP A 35 25.87 15.13 -13.10
C ASP A 35 26.53 14.25 -12.02
N LYS A 36 27.83 13.90 -12.19
CA LYS A 36 28.56 13.00 -11.26
C LYS A 36 28.48 13.43 -9.79
N HIS A 37 28.44 14.73 -9.52
CA HIS A 37 28.32 15.25 -8.16
C HIS A 37 26.99 14.88 -7.50
N LEU A 38 25.90 14.85 -8.28
CA LEU A 38 24.58 14.43 -7.79
C LEU A 38 24.59 12.93 -7.42
N TYR A 39 25.21 12.09 -8.26
CA TYR A 39 25.35 10.66 -7.94
C TYR A 39 26.22 10.38 -6.73
N VAL A 40 27.30 11.16 -6.53
CA VAL A 40 28.13 11.04 -5.32
C VAL A 40 27.35 11.42 -4.07
N LEU A 41 26.51 12.47 -4.12
CA LEU A 41 25.65 12.85 -3.01
C LEU A 41 24.55 11.81 -2.73
N MET A 42 24.04 11.14 -3.76
CA MET A 42 23.04 10.07 -3.63
C MET A 42 23.66 8.72 -3.23
N ALA A 43 24.96 8.52 -3.44
CA ALA A 43 25.63 7.24 -3.26
C ALA A 43 25.43 6.62 -1.86
N PRO A 44 25.55 7.34 -0.74
CA PRO A 44 25.33 6.76 0.58
C PRO A 44 23.93 6.18 0.74
N TYR A 45 22.90 6.92 0.30
CA TYR A 45 21.52 6.44 0.32
C TYR A 45 21.34 5.22 -0.59
N MET A 46 21.85 5.28 -1.81
CA MET A 46 21.70 4.18 -2.78
C MET A 46 22.37 2.89 -2.32
N VAL A 47 23.53 3.00 -1.69
CA VAL A 47 24.26 1.85 -1.11
C VAL A 47 23.43 1.22 0.01
N LEU A 48 22.93 2.03 0.95
CA LEU A 48 22.09 1.54 2.04
C LEU A 48 20.78 0.92 1.52
N PHE A 49 20.13 1.57 0.57
CA PHE A 49 18.92 1.05 -0.07
C PHE A 49 19.17 -0.30 -0.76
N PHE A 50 20.27 -0.41 -1.50
CA PHE A 50 20.62 -1.67 -2.15
C PHE A 50 20.91 -2.77 -1.13
N LEU A 51 21.73 -2.50 -0.10
CA LEU A 51 22.12 -3.47 0.92
C LEU A 51 20.95 -3.93 1.80
N PHE A 52 20.06 -3.02 2.20
CA PHE A 52 19.02 -3.32 3.18
C PHE A 52 17.63 -3.53 2.57
N THR A 53 17.42 -3.19 1.30
CA THR A 53 16.13 -3.39 0.65
C THR A 53 16.25 -4.34 -0.55
N VAL A 54 17.11 -4.04 -1.51
CA VAL A 54 17.18 -4.83 -2.75
C VAL A 54 17.83 -6.19 -2.50
N LEU A 55 18.97 -6.22 -1.84
CA LEU A 55 19.73 -7.44 -1.60
C LEU A 55 18.95 -8.50 -0.82
N PRO A 56 18.26 -8.19 0.31
CA PRO A 56 17.44 -9.19 1.02
C PRO A 56 16.31 -9.77 0.16
N VAL A 57 15.66 -8.95 -0.67
CA VAL A 57 14.62 -9.44 -1.59
C VAL A 57 15.18 -10.39 -2.61
N VAL A 58 16.30 -10.05 -3.24
CA VAL A 58 16.97 -10.92 -4.22
C VAL A 58 17.44 -12.21 -3.56
N LEU A 59 18.03 -12.13 -2.37
CA LEU A 59 18.44 -13.32 -1.60
C LEU A 59 17.25 -14.19 -1.24
N SER A 60 16.13 -13.61 -0.80
CA SER A 60 14.91 -14.37 -0.52
C SER A 60 14.41 -15.14 -1.75
N VAL A 61 14.39 -14.50 -2.92
CA VAL A 61 14.03 -15.18 -4.19
C VAL A 61 15.01 -16.30 -4.51
N LEU A 62 16.31 -16.15 -4.31
CA LEU A 62 17.29 -17.21 -4.54
C LEU A 62 17.13 -18.37 -3.54
N ILE A 63 16.95 -18.07 -2.26
CA ILE A 63 16.75 -19.06 -1.18
C ILE A 63 15.46 -19.85 -1.40
N SER A 64 14.43 -19.26 -2.02
CA SER A 64 13.16 -19.95 -2.30
C SER A 64 13.30 -21.20 -3.17
N PHE A 65 14.37 -21.31 -3.95
CA PHE A 65 14.71 -22.49 -4.75
C PHE A 65 15.62 -23.49 -4.01
N THR A 66 15.85 -23.29 -2.73
CA THR A 66 16.74 -24.13 -1.93
C THR A 66 15.99 -24.76 -0.76
N TYR A 67 16.51 -25.89 -0.29
CA TYR A 67 16.21 -26.41 1.04
C TYR A 67 17.18 -25.73 2.01
N PHE A 68 16.64 -24.91 2.91
CA PHE A 68 17.42 -24.17 3.90
C PHE A 68 16.68 -24.09 5.23
N ASN A 69 17.29 -24.61 6.29
CA ASN A 69 16.74 -24.70 7.66
C ASN A 69 17.59 -23.98 8.72
N MET A 70 18.48 -23.07 8.29
CA MET A 70 19.44 -22.34 9.14
C MET A 70 20.52 -23.18 9.84
N LEU A 71 20.40 -24.51 9.88
CA LEU A 71 21.35 -25.41 10.49
C LEU A 71 22.39 -25.92 9.49
N GLU A 72 21.96 -26.07 8.24
CA GLU A 72 22.80 -26.56 7.14
C GLU A 72 22.94 -25.49 6.06
N PHE A 73 23.99 -25.59 5.24
CA PHE A 73 24.11 -24.73 4.07
C PHE A 73 22.96 -24.96 3.08
N PRO A 74 22.46 -23.92 2.39
CA PRO A 74 21.39 -24.07 1.42
C PRO A 74 21.73 -25.09 0.34
N ARG A 75 20.85 -26.08 0.16
CA ARG A 75 20.96 -27.10 -0.89
C ARG A 75 19.93 -26.79 -1.97
N TRP A 76 20.33 -26.90 -3.24
CA TRP A 76 19.43 -26.63 -4.34
C TRP A 76 18.26 -27.61 -4.37
N ALA A 77 17.03 -27.12 -4.28
CA ALA A 77 15.79 -27.90 -4.31
C ALA A 77 14.96 -27.68 -5.57
N GLY A 78 15.38 -26.76 -6.45
CA GLY A 78 14.63 -26.41 -7.66
C GLY A 78 13.23 -25.90 -7.33
N TRP A 79 12.21 -26.42 -8.00
CA TRP A 79 10.80 -26.01 -7.82
C TRP A 79 10.08 -26.73 -6.69
N SER A 80 10.74 -27.59 -5.91
CA SER A 80 10.11 -28.43 -4.88
C SER A 80 9.30 -27.61 -3.85
N ASN A 81 9.80 -26.45 -3.40
CA ASN A 81 9.08 -25.58 -2.47
C ASN A 81 7.77 -25.05 -3.08
N TYR A 82 7.78 -24.72 -4.36
CA TYR A 82 6.59 -24.20 -5.04
C TYR A 82 5.57 -25.29 -5.35
N THR A 83 6.01 -26.50 -5.71
CA THR A 83 5.10 -27.64 -5.90
C THR A 83 4.46 -28.03 -4.59
N ARG A 84 5.22 -28.12 -3.49
CA ARG A 84 4.68 -28.34 -2.15
C ARG A 84 3.65 -27.26 -1.77
N LEU A 85 3.98 -25.99 -2.00
CA LEU A 85 3.13 -24.84 -1.67
C LEU A 85 1.76 -24.88 -2.35
N LEU A 86 1.73 -25.26 -3.63
CA LEU A 86 0.52 -25.18 -4.44
C LEU A 86 -0.29 -26.48 -4.49
N LEU A 87 0.36 -27.64 -4.25
CA LEU A 87 -0.26 -28.95 -4.43
C LEU A 87 -0.42 -29.75 -3.14
N ASP A 88 0.46 -29.53 -2.14
CA ASP A 88 0.50 -30.37 -0.96
C ASP A 88 0.19 -29.62 0.36
N ASP A 89 0.08 -28.27 0.31
CA ASP A 89 -0.17 -27.45 1.50
C ASP A 89 -1.58 -26.88 1.51
N ASP A 90 -2.53 -27.66 2.04
CA ASP A 90 -3.93 -27.23 2.20
C ASP A 90 -4.06 -25.99 3.09
N VAL A 91 -3.18 -25.83 4.10
CA VAL A 91 -3.21 -24.68 5.01
C VAL A 91 -2.81 -23.40 4.25
N PHE A 92 -1.84 -23.49 3.34
CA PHE A 92 -1.50 -22.36 2.47
C PHE A 92 -2.67 -21.95 1.57
N LEU A 93 -3.43 -22.89 1.02
CA LEU A 93 -4.60 -22.58 0.19
C LEU A 93 -5.69 -21.87 1.01
N ILE A 94 -5.90 -22.27 2.27
CA ILE A 94 -6.80 -21.56 3.21
C ILE A 94 -6.25 -20.14 3.47
N ALA A 95 -4.96 -20.03 3.77
CA ALA A 95 -4.30 -18.75 4.02
C ALA A 95 -4.41 -17.79 2.81
N LEU A 96 -4.20 -18.30 1.60
CA LEU A 96 -4.33 -17.55 0.36
C LEU A 96 -5.77 -17.05 0.14
N LYS A 97 -6.76 -17.93 0.32
CA LYS A 97 -8.18 -17.57 0.27
C LYS A 97 -8.52 -16.46 1.26
N ASN A 98 -8.11 -16.61 2.52
CA ASN A 98 -8.35 -15.61 3.55
C ASN A 98 -7.68 -14.28 3.21
N THR A 99 -6.43 -14.30 2.74
CA THR A 99 -5.70 -13.10 2.33
C THR A 99 -6.39 -12.38 1.16
N ILE A 100 -6.88 -13.12 0.17
CA ILE A 100 -7.62 -12.53 -0.96
C ILE A 100 -8.94 -11.92 -0.47
N ILE A 101 -9.72 -12.61 0.37
CA ILE A 101 -10.94 -12.06 0.97
C ILE A 101 -10.64 -10.77 1.74
N PHE A 102 -9.60 -10.80 2.56
CA PHE A 102 -9.12 -9.63 3.28
C PHE A 102 -8.79 -8.48 2.33
N ALA A 103 -7.95 -8.71 1.35
CA ALA A 103 -7.47 -7.69 0.42
C ALA A 103 -8.61 -7.08 -0.40
N VAL A 104 -9.54 -7.90 -0.90
CA VAL A 104 -10.68 -7.45 -1.72
C VAL A 104 -11.67 -6.62 -0.90
N ILE A 105 -11.87 -6.95 0.38
CA ILE A 105 -12.78 -6.19 1.23
C ILE A 105 -12.08 -4.97 1.83
N THR A 106 -10.94 -5.18 2.51
CA THR A 106 -10.30 -4.09 3.26
C THR A 106 -9.59 -3.09 2.35
N GLY A 107 -8.98 -3.53 1.25
CA GLY A 107 -8.24 -2.64 0.34
C GLY A 107 -9.10 -1.50 -0.20
N PRO A 108 -10.17 -1.79 -0.98
CA PRO A 108 -11.03 -0.76 -1.54
C PRO A 108 -11.79 0.03 -0.47
N ILE A 109 -12.35 -0.64 0.56
CA ILE A 109 -13.14 0.05 1.59
C ILE A 109 -12.26 0.99 2.40
N SER A 110 -11.07 0.56 2.82
CA SER A 110 -10.12 1.41 3.54
C SER A 110 -9.65 2.58 2.68
N TYR A 111 -9.36 2.34 1.42
CA TYR A 111 -8.92 3.38 0.49
C TYR A 111 -9.99 4.49 0.34
N ILE A 112 -11.24 4.09 0.09
CA ILE A 112 -12.37 5.01 -0.04
C ILE A 112 -12.61 5.71 1.30
N ALA A 113 -12.61 4.99 2.41
CA ALA A 113 -12.81 5.55 3.75
C ALA A 113 -11.73 6.59 4.08
N CYS A 114 -10.44 6.28 3.86
CA CYS A 114 -9.34 7.22 4.06
C CYS A 114 -9.54 8.51 3.26
N PHE A 115 -9.94 8.39 1.99
CA PHE A 115 -10.16 9.56 1.14
C PHE A 115 -11.38 10.37 1.60
N VAL A 116 -12.51 9.72 1.86
CA VAL A 116 -13.75 10.39 2.28
C VAL A 116 -13.57 11.10 3.62
N PHE A 117 -12.97 10.43 4.62
CA PHE A 117 -12.69 11.07 5.91
C PHE A 117 -11.68 12.21 5.78
N ALA A 118 -10.63 12.07 4.96
CA ALA A 118 -9.70 13.15 4.70
C ALA A 118 -10.40 14.36 4.06
N TRP A 119 -11.27 14.12 3.08
CA TRP A 119 -12.03 15.16 2.41
C TRP A 119 -12.98 15.89 3.36
N LEU A 120 -13.77 15.14 4.16
CA LEU A 120 -14.68 15.73 5.16
C LEU A 120 -13.94 16.54 6.24
N ILE A 121 -12.82 15.99 6.73
CA ILE A 121 -12.01 16.66 7.77
C ILE A 121 -11.30 17.90 7.23
N ASN A 122 -10.93 17.89 5.94
CA ASN A 122 -10.28 19.04 5.32
C ASN A 122 -11.17 20.29 5.26
N GLU A 123 -12.50 20.14 5.25
CA GLU A 123 -13.47 21.25 5.32
C GLU A 123 -13.51 21.94 6.68
N LEU A 124 -12.98 21.29 7.73
CA LEU A 124 -13.01 21.85 9.07
C LEU A 124 -12.01 22.99 9.25
N ARG A 125 -12.28 23.85 10.24
CA ARG A 125 -11.33 24.89 10.67
C ARG A 125 -10.00 24.26 11.10
N PRO A 126 -8.84 24.94 10.95
CA PRO A 126 -7.51 24.34 11.16
C PRO A 126 -7.33 23.61 12.50
N LYS A 127 -7.84 24.18 13.61
CA LYS A 127 -7.77 23.55 14.95
C LYS A 127 -8.62 22.26 15.03
N ALA A 128 -9.86 22.31 14.54
CA ALA A 128 -10.76 21.16 14.52
C ALA A 128 -10.22 20.06 13.60
N ARG A 129 -9.69 20.42 12.43
CA ARG A 129 -9.03 19.51 11.49
C ARG A 129 -7.86 18.79 12.17
N ALA A 130 -6.97 19.50 12.87
CA ALA A 130 -5.84 18.89 13.55
C ALA A 130 -6.29 17.87 14.62
N ILE A 131 -7.29 18.21 15.42
CA ILE A 131 -7.85 17.31 16.44
C ILE A 131 -8.48 16.07 15.79
N MET A 132 -9.31 16.25 14.76
CA MET A 132 -9.94 15.12 14.06
C MET A 132 -8.90 14.25 13.38
N THR A 133 -7.89 14.82 12.74
CA THR A 133 -6.76 14.06 12.17
C THR A 133 -6.09 13.20 13.23
N LEU A 134 -5.81 13.74 14.41
CA LEU A 134 -5.21 12.98 15.51
C LEU A 134 -6.12 11.85 15.99
N VAL A 135 -7.41 12.09 16.14
CA VAL A 135 -8.40 11.08 16.59
C VAL A 135 -8.50 9.92 15.59
N PHE A 136 -8.59 10.22 14.29
CA PHE A 136 -8.72 9.18 13.26
C PHE A 136 -7.42 8.47 12.96
N TYR A 137 -6.28 9.15 13.08
CA TYR A 137 -4.96 8.53 12.88
C TYR A 137 -4.46 7.77 14.12
N GLY A 138 -4.90 8.18 15.33
CA GLY A 138 -4.47 7.62 16.61
C GLY A 138 -4.47 6.08 16.68
N PRO A 139 -5.52 5.38 16.25
CA PRO A 139 -5.57 3.93 16.24
C PRO A 139 -4.41 3.28 15.47
N SER A 140 -4.00 3.84 14.33
CA SER A 140 -2.97 3.25 13.47
C SER A 140 -1.55 3.32 14.05
N ILE A 141 -1.30 4.18 15.05
CA ILE A 141 -0.01 4.34 15.71
C ILE A 141 0.05 3.74 17.12
N SER A 142 -1.08 3.25 17.64
CA SER A 142 -1.17 2.70 18.99
C SER A 142 -0.81 1.21 18.99
N GLY A 143 0.28 0.83 19.68
CA GLY A 143 0.79 -0.55 19.67
C GLY A 143 -0.13 -1.59 20.33
N ASN A 144 -0.90 -1.21 21.37
CA ASN A 144 -1.73 -2.14 22.17
C ASN A 144 -3.24 -1.99 21.92
N ILE A 145 -3.61 -1.48 20.77
CA ILE A 145 -5.01 -1.17 20.45
C ILE A 145 -5.90 -2.43 20.37
N TYR A 146 -5.32 -3.59 20.07
CA TYR A 146 -6.04 -4.87 19.96
C TYR A 146 -6.72 -5.29 21.28
N PHE A 147 -6.17 -4.88 22.42
CA PHE A 147 -6.71 -5.17 23.74
C PHE A 147 -8.15 -4.62 23.93
N ILE A 148 -8.45 -3.45 23.36
CA ILE A 148 -9.79 -2.87 23.39
C ILE A 148 -10.79 -3.81 22.69
N TRP A 149 -10.41 -4.33 21.54
CA TRP A 149 -11.23 -5.25 20.76
C TRP A 149 -11.37 -6.62 21.40
N GLN A 150 -10.32 -7.11 22.08
CA GLN A 150 -10.39 -8.34 22.86
C GLN A 150 -11.41 -8.23 24.00
N ILE A 151 -11.47 -7.08 24.69
CA ILE A 151 -12.48 -6.84 25.74
C ILE A 151 -13.87 -6.69 25.12
N MET A 152 -13.99 -5.96 24.00
CA MET A 152 -15.29 -5.76 23.34
C MET A 152 -15.90 -7.08 22.88
N PHE A 153 -15.11 -7.95 22.27
CA PHE A 153 -15.51 -9.25 21.75
C PHE A 153 -15.09 -10.40 22.65
N SER A 154 -15.00 -10.19 23.98
CA SER A 154 -14.77 -11.29 24.90
C SER A 154 -15.88 -12.34 24.77
N GLY A 155 -15.47 -13.62 24.81
CA GLY A 155 -16.39 -14.77 24.64
C GLY A 155 -17.24 -15.07 25.88
N ASP A 156 -17.18 -14.27 26.92
CA ASP A 156 -17.98 -14.40 28.14
C ASP A 156 -19.22 -13.48 28.16
N SER A 157 -20.06 -13.63 29.17
CA SER A 157 -21.26 -12.80 29.34
C SER A 157 -20.95 -11.35 29.71
N TYR A 158 -19.71 -11.08 30.13
CA TYR A 158 -19.24 -9.72 30.49
C TYR A 158 -18.64 -8.98 29.29
N GLY A 159 -18.38 -9.68 28.19
CA GLY A 159 -17.97 -9.05 26.94
C GLY A 159 -18.98 -7.98 26.52
N ILE A 160 -18.51 -6.79 26.13
CA ILE A 160 -19.39 -5.65 25.81
C ILE A 160 -20.42 -6.01 24.75
N VAL A 161 -19.99 -6.69 23.68
CA VAL A 161 -20.88 -7.08 22.57
C VAL A 161 -21.85 -8.18 23.01
N ASN A 162 -21.38 -9.22 23.71
CA ASN A 162 -22.24 -10.27 24.23
C ASN A 162 -23.26 -9.72 25.25
N GLY A 163 -22.82 -8.91 26.21
CA GLY A 163 -23.69 -8.29 27.20
C GLY A 163 -24.78 -7.42 26.58
N PHE A 164 -24.44 -6.67 25.52
CA PHE A 164 -25.41 -5.90 24.75
C PHE A 164 -26.42 -6.80 24.05
N LEU A 165 -25.96 -7.81 23.29
CA LEU A 165 -26.83 -8.72 22.55
C LEU A 165 -27.75 -9.53 23.47
N MET A 166 -27.23 -10.02 24.60
CA MET A 166 -28.03 -10.73 25.61
C MET A 166 -29.07 -9.82 26.26
N ARG A 167 -28.70 -8.58 26.62
CA ARG A 167 -29.63 -7.62 27.25
C ARG A 167 -30.81 -7.27 26.35
N PHE A 168 -30.61 -7.22 25.02
CA PHE A 168 -31.67 -6.94 24.05
C PHE A 168 -32.38 -8.21 23.55
N GLY A 169 -32.01 -9.40 24.06
CA GLY A 169 -32.65 -10.67 23.73
C GLY A 169 -32.31 -11.20 22.32
N PHE A 170 -31.24 -10.71 21.70
CA PHE A 170 -30.79 -11.21 20.38
C PHE A 170 -30.12 -12.58 20.48
N ILE A 171 -29.47 -12.89 21.60
CA ILE A 171 -28.82 -14.15 21.90
C ILE A 171 -29.13 -14.58 23.31
N ASN A 172 -29.19 -15.92 23.57
CA ASN A 172 -29.40 -16.47 24.89
C ASN A 172 -28.07 -16.84 25.56
N ASP A 173 -27.10 -17.31 24.79
CA ASP A 173 -25.78 -17.71 25.25
C ASP A 173 -24.69 -16.82 24.66
N PRO A 174 -23.57 -16.60 25.38
CA PRO A 174 -22.49 -15.77 24.87
C PRO A 174 -21.79 -16.44 23.69
N ILE A 175 -21.47 -15.65 22.66
CA ILE A 175 -20.77 -16.10 21.46
C ILE A 175 -19.27 -16.03 21.70
N LEU A 176 -18.55 -17.11 21.35
CA LEU A 176 -17.09 -17.19 21.38
C LEU A 176 -16.51 -16.60 20.07
N TRP A 177 -16.47 -15.29 19.96
CA TRP A 177 -16.21 -14.53 18.74
C TRP A 177 -14.91 -14.92 18.01
N PHE A 178 -13.81 -15.07 18.75
CA PHE A 178 -12.48 -15.40 18.19
C PHE A 178 -12.18 -16.89 18.12
N GLN A 179 -13.05 -17.73 18.74
CA GLN A 179 -12.91 -19.18 18.71
C GLN A 179 -13.88 -19.85 17.72
N ASN A 180 -14.84 -19.12 17.20
CA ASN A 180 -15.76 -19.62 16.20
C ASN A 180 -15.30 -19.16 14.80
N PRO A 181 -14.90 -20.12 13.92
CA PRO A 181 -14.41 -19.82 12.57
C PRO A 181 -15.38 -18.96 11.72
N GLN A 182 -16.67 -19.04 12.02
CA GLN A 182 -17.71 -18.34 11.27
C GLN A 182 -17.67 -16.83 11.48
N TYR A 183 -17.26 -16.35 12.67
CA TYR A 183 -17.25 -14.92 13.01
C TYR A 183 -15.85 -14.31 12.99
N THR A 184 -14.83 -15.12 13.25
CA THR A 184 -13.44 -14.65 13.46
C THR A 184 -12.95 -13.76 12.32
N LEU A 185 -13.03 -14.23 11.07
CA LEU A 185 -12.54 -13.47 9.92
C LEU A 185 -13.28 -12.14 9.74
N GLY A 186 -14.60 -12.13 9.94
CA GLY A 186 -15.42 -10.91 9.83
C GLY A 186 -15.04 -9.85 10.85
N ILE A 187 -14.82 -10.26 12.11
CA ILE A 187 -14.41 -9.32 13.18
C ILE A 187 -13.04 -8.75 12.89
N ILE A 188 -12.08 -9.57 12.46
CA ILE A 188 -10.74 -9.12 12.12
C ILE A 188 -10.79 -8.12 10.95
N ILE A 189 -11.66 -8.34 9.96
CA ILE A 189 -11.88 -7.37 8.86
C ILE A 189 -12.38 -6.02 9.40
N VAL A 190 -13.35 -6.03 10.32
CA VAL A 190 -13.87 -4.80 10.94
C VAL A 190 -12.77 -4.05 11.70
N VAL A 191 -12.00 -4.77 12.51
CA VAL A 191 -10.87 -4.18 13.26
C VAL A 191 -9.81 -3.62 12.31
N GLN A 192 -9.46 -4.36 11.25
CA GLN A 192 -8.52 -3.90 10.24
C GLN A 192 -9.02 -2.63 9.53
N LEU A 193 -10.29 -2.54 9.18
CA LEU A 193 -10.88 -1.33 8.59
C LEU A 193 -10.73 -0.12 9.52
N TRP A 194 -10.97 -0.31 10.81
CA TRP A 194 -10.79 0.75 11.79
C TRP A 194 -9.32 1.19 11.94
N LEU A 195 -8.37 0.24 11.87
CA LEU A 195 -6.93 0.53 11.92
C LEU A 195 -6.37 1.11 10.61
N SER A 196 -7.11 1.01 9.52
CA SER A 196 -6.62 1.36 8.18
C SER A 196 -6.45 2.86 7.93
N LEU A 197 -6.97 3.72 8.80
CA LEU A 197 -6.83 5.17 8.72
C LEU A 197 -5.41 5.61 9.14
N GLY A 198 -4.43 5.18 8.38
CA GLY A 198 -3.00 5.38 8.63
C GLY A 198 -2.35 6.36 7.64
N THR A 199 -1.22 5.96 7.09
CA THR A 199 -0.37 6.79 6.21
C THR A 199 -1.10 7.32 4.98
N SER A 200 -1.98 6.51 4.37
CA SER A 200 -2.78 6.94 3.20
C SER A 200 -3.73 8.09 3.54
N PHE A 201 -4.36 8.03 4.73
CA PHE A 201 -5.22 9.09 5.22
C PHE A 201 -4.47 10.42 5.38
N LEU A 202 -3.26 10.40 5.98
CA LEU A 202 -2.43 11.58 6.11
C LEU A 202 -1.97 12.11 4.75
N ALA A 203 -1.62 11.22 3.82
CA ALA A 203 -1.25 11.62 2.47
C ALA A 203 -2.41 12.32 1.73
N PHE A 204 -3.64 11.85 1.93
CA PHE A 204 -4.82 12.49 1.34
C PHE A 204 -5.11 13.86 1.98
N ILE A 205 -5.00 14.00 3.31
CA ILE A 205 -5.12 15.31 3.98
C ILE A 205 -4.07 16.29 3.45
N ALA A 206 -2.81 15.87 3.36
CA ALA A 206 -1.74 16.70 2.82
C ALA A 206 -2.00 17.07 1.36
N GLY A 207 -2.43 16.10 0.54
CA GLY A 207 -2.77 16.32 -0.86
C GLY A 207 -3.91 17.35 -1.04
N LEU A 208 -4.98 17.21 -0.26
CA LEU A 208 -6.12 18.15 -0.28
C LEU A 208 -5.72 19.60 0.06
N GLN A 209 -4.71 19.75 0.94
CA GLN A 209 -4.20 21.09 1.30
C GLN A 209 -3.28 21.71 0.26
N THR A 210 -2.78 20.94 -0.70
CA THR A 210 -1.91 21.41 -1.78
C THR A 210 -2.68 21.80 -3.06
N VAL A 211 -3.98 21.50 -3.13
CA VAL A 211 -4.81 21.89 -4.28
C VAL A 211 -4.92 23.41 -4.35
N ASP A 212 -4.62 23.99 -5.52
CA ASP A 212 -4.67 25.43 -5.72
C ASP A 212 -6.10 25.93 -5.63
N LYS A 213 -6.31 26.94 -4.76
CA LYS A 213 -7.61 27.57 -4.57
C LYS A 213 -8.14 28.27 -5.82
N THR A 214 -7.26 28.74 -6.67
CA THR A 214 -7.64 29.40 -7.94
C THR A 214 -8.41 28.45 -8.87
N LEU A 215 -8.18 27.12 -8.78
CA LEU A 215 -8.94 26.12 -9.53
C LEU A 215 -10.41 26.07 -9.11
N PHE A 216 -10.70 26.26 -7.83
CA PHE A 216 -12.08 26.29 -7.33
C PHE A 216 -12.79 27.59 -7.74
N GLU A 217 -12.06 28.72 -7.73
CA GLU A 217 -12.57 30.03 -8.20
C GLU A 217 -12.89 29.98 -9.69
N ALA A 218 -11.98 29.44 -10.51
CA ALA A 218 -12.19 29.23 -11.93
C ALA A 218 -13.35 28.27 -12.20
N GLY A 219 -13.43 27.16 -11.48
CA GLY A 219 -14.51 26.19 -11.61
C GLY A 219 -15.89 26.79 -11.28
N ALA A 220 -15.96 27.69 -10.30
CA ALA A 220 -17.19 28.42 -9.99
C ALA A 220 -17.65 29.31 -11.14
N MET A 221 -16.71 29.95 -11.86
CA MET A 221 -17.00 30.74 -13.08
C MET A 221 -17.44 29.84 -14.24
N ASP A 222 -16.91 28.61 -14.34
CA ASP A 222 -17.29 27.62 -15.35
C ASP A 222 -18.60 26.87 -15.02
N GLY A 223 -19.28 27.24 -13.94
CA GLY A 223 -20.61 26.72 -13.60
C GLY A 223 -20.60 25.52 -12.63
N ILE A 224 -19.51 25.21 -11.97
CA ILE A 224 -19.46 24.24 -10.85
C ILE A 224 -20.20 24.85 -9.66
N ARG A 225 -21.27 24.18 -9.18
CA ARG A 225 -22.18 24.72 -8.18
C ARG A 225 -22.21 23.96 -6.86
N ASN A 226 -21.67 22.76 -6.81
CA ASN A 226 -21.73 21.92 -5.61
C ASN A 226 -20.43 21.18 -5.34
N ARG A 227 -20.26 20.75 -4.07
CA ARG A 227 -19.07 20.06 -3.58
C ARG A 227 -18.75 18.74 -4.29
N TRP A 228 -19.76 18.04 -4.81
CA TRP A 228 -19.55 16.80 -5.58
C TRP A 228 -18.95 17.07 -6.95
N GLN A 229 -19.36 18.17 -7.59
CA GLN A 229 -18.77 18.61 -8.85
C GLN A 229 -17.32 19.09 -8.63
N GLU A 230 -17.05 19.88 -7.59
CA GLU A 230 -15.69 20.25 -7.19
C GLU A 230 -14.82 19.02 -6.94
N LEU A 231 -15.34 18.00 -6.25
CA LEU A 231 -14.64 16.75 -5.98
C LEU A 231 -14.25 16.04 -7.28
N TRP A 232 -15.20 15.86 -8.21
CA TRP A 232 -15.00 15.12 -9.45
C TRP A 232 -14.12 15.84 -10.46
N TYR A 233 -14.33 17.14 -10.66
CA TYR A 233 -13.71 17.89 -11.74
C TYR A 233 -12.44 18.63 -11.34
N ILE A 234 -12.25 18.91 -10.04
CA ILE A 234 -11.09 19.66 -9.57
C ILE A 234 -10.23 18.80 -8.62
N THR A 235 -10.82 18.30 -7.54
CA THR A 235 -10.08 17.70 -6.44
C THR A 235 -9.42 16.36 -6.86
N LEU A 236 -10.21 15.42 -7.39
CA LEU A 236 -9.69 14.11 -7.79
C LEU A 236 -8.60 14.19 -8.87
N PRO A 237 -8.76 14.97 -9.97
CA PRO A 237 -7.70 15.15 -10.97
C PRO A 237 -6.43 15.77 -10.40
N SER A 238 -6.56 16.81 -9.54
CA SER A 238 -5.43 17.50 -8.94
C SER A 238 -4.66 16.61 -7.93
N MET A 239 -5.35 15.66 -7.29
CA MET A 239 -4.79 14.76 -6.30
C MET A 239 -4.31 13.41 -6.87
N ARG A 240 -4.28 13.24 -8.16
CA ARG A 240 -3.90 11.97 -8.81
C ARG A 240 -2.60 11.35 -8.25
N PRO A 241 -1.50 12.08 -8.03
CA PRO A 241 -0.28 11.49 -7.45
C PRO A 241 -0.50 10.94 -6.04
N GLN A 242 -1.25 11.66 -5.18
CA GLN A 242 -1.55 11.24 -3.80
C GLN A 242 -2.52 10.06 -3.78
N LEU A 243 -3.49 10.04 -4.70
CA LEU A 243 -4.40 8.91 -4.87
C LEU A 243 -3.65 7.64 -5.26
N MET A 244 -2.72 7.72 -6.21
CA MET A 244 -1.88 6.58 -6.61
C MET A 244 -0.98 6.12 -5.46
N PHE A 245 -0.36 7.02 -4.72
CA PHE A 245 0.45 6.72 -3.55
C PHE A 245 -0.37 6.03 -2.45
N GLY A 246 -1.54 6.58 -2.12
CA GLY A 246 -2.45 5.99 -1.15
C GLY A 246 -2.93 4.59 -1.54
N ALA A 247 -3.19 4.35 -2.83
CA ALA A 247 -3.57 3.03 -3.33
C ALA A 247 -2.46 1.99 -3.14
N VAL A 248 -1.21 2.32 -3.47
CA VAL A 248 -0.06 1.43 -3.26
C VAL A 248 0.07 1.04 -1.79
N ILE A 249 -0.05 2.00 -0.88
CA ILE A 249 0.02 1.74 0.58
C ILE A 249 -1.13 0.83 1.02
N GLN A 250 -2.37 1.10 0.60
CA GLN A 250 -3.52 0.30 1.02
C GLN A 250 -3.51 -1.12 0.46
N ILE A 251 -3.08 -1.31 -0.78
CA ILE A 251 -2.90 -2.64 -1.36
C ILE A 251 -1.88 -3.43 -0.56
N THR A 252 -0.72 -2.82 -0.29
CA THR A 252 0.33 -3.47 0.50
C THR A 252 -0.16 -3.82 1.90
N ALA A 253 -0.82 -2.89 2.59
CA ALA A 253 -1.36 -3.12 3.93
C ALA A 253 -2.45 -4.21 3.97
N SER A 254 -3.32 -4.26 2.96
CA SER A 254 -4.40 -5.27 2.91
C SER A 254 -3.91 -6.69 2.61
N LEU A 255 -2.84 -6.84 1.84
CA LEU A 255 -2.23 -8.14 1.53
C LEU A 255 -1.23 -8.60 2.60
N ALA A 256 -0.64 -7.68 3.39
CA ALA A 256 0.36 -7.98 4.41
C ALA A 256 -0.24 -8.14 5.83
N VAL A 257 -1.52 -8.42 5.94
CA VAL A 257 -2.20 -8.56 7.25
C VAL A 257 -1.69 -9.80 8.00
N ALA A 258 -1.13 -9.58 9.18
CA ALA A 258 -0.75 -10.62 10.13
C ALA A 258 -1.06 -10.22 11.57
N ASP A 259 -0.62 -9.03 11.99
CA ASP A 259 -0.66 -8.59 13.39
C ASP A 259 -2.08 -8.61 13.97
N VAL A 260 -3.06 -8.10 13.24
CA VAL A 260 -4.47 -8.09 13.69
C VAL A 260 -4.97 -9.52 13.88
N ALA A 261 -4.68 -10.41 12.93
CA ALA A 261 -5.11 -11.80 12.99
C ALA A 261 -4.45 -12.54 14.18
N MET A 262 -3.15 -12.38 14.36
CA MET A 262 -2.39 -13.05 15.43
C MET A 262 -2.79 -12.53 16.81
N ASN A 263 -2.98 -11.22 16.96
CA ASN A 263 -3.32 -10.63 18.26
C ASN A 263 -4.77 -10.90 18.69
N LEU A 264 -5.72 -11.02 17.77
CA LEU A 264 -7.13 -11.23 18.10
C LEU A 264 -7.52 -12.71 18.10
N ALA A 265 -7.19 -13.46 17.06
CA ALA A 265 -7.59 -14.87 16.92
C ALA A 265 -6.56 -15.87 17.46
N GLY A 266 -5.39 -15.37 17.92
CA GLY A 266 -4.27 -16.23 18.32
C GLY A 266 -3.51 -16.83 17.14
N PHE A 267 -2.44 -17.57 17.45
CA PHE A 267 -1.57 -18.17 16.45
C PHE A 267 -1.14 -19.59 16.84
N PRO A 268 -1.53 -20.61 16.07
CA PRO A 268 -2.46 -20.59 14.95
C PRO A 268 -3.90 -20.29 15.36
N SER A 269 -4.70 -19.65 14.49
CA SER A 269 -6.12 -19.44 14.75
C SER A 269 -6.92 -20.74 14.65
N VAL A 270 -8.07 -20.81 15.32
CA VAL A 270 -8.93 -22.00 15.32
C VAL A 270 -9.33 -22.36 13.88
N GLN A 271 -9.06 -23.60 13.49
CA GLN A 271 -9.28 -24.12 12.12
C GLN A 271 -8.70 -23.25 11.02
N TYR A 272 -7.62 -22.54 11.31
CA TYR A 272 -6.98 -21.59 10.38
C TYR A 272 -7.92 -20.49 9.83
N SER A 273 -9.01 -20.20 10.55
CA SER A 273 -10.08 -19.28 10.09
C SER A 273 -9.61 -17.85 9.85
N ALA A 274 -8.56 -17.40 10.55
CA ALA A 274 -7.92 -16.10 10.39
C ALA A 274 -6.47 -16.21 9.87
N HIS A 275 -6.06 -17.39 9.40
CA HIS A 275 -4.72 -17.61 8.90
C HIS A 275 -4.54 -16.90 7.56
N THR A 276 -3.50 -16.09 7.43
CA THR A 276 -3.15 -15.34 6.22
C THR A 276 -1.83 -15.86 5.64
N VAL A 277 -1.51 -15.46 4.42
CA VAL A 277 -0.21 -15.83 3.80
C VAL A 277 0.96 -15.32 4.64
N VAL A 278 0.85 -14.14 5.27
CA VAL A 278 1.93 -13.62 6.12
C VAL A 278 2.03 -14.39 7.44
N THR A 279 0.92 -14.78 8.06
CA THR A 279 0.97 -15.65 9.26
C THR A 279 1.56 -17.01 8.93
N HIS A 280 1.24 -17.57 7.75
CA HIS A 280 1.82 -18.82 7.26
C HIS A 280 3.34 -18.69 7.02
N LEU A 281 3.78 -17.57 6.46
CA LEU A 281 5.19 -17.26 6.31
C LEU A 281 5.91 -17.18 7.67
N ILE A 282 5.30 -16.55 8.67
CA ILE A 282 5.84 -16.47 10.02
C ILE A 282 5.94 -17.86 10.66
N ASP A 283 4.94 -18.74 10.48
CA ASP A 283 4.98 -20.11 10.98
C ASP A 283 6.21 -20.87 10.44
N TYR A 284 6.37 -20.90 9.14
CA TYR A 284 7.48 -21.63 8.53
C TYR A 284 8.84 -20.94 8.71
N GLY A 285 8.88 -19.60 8.69
CA GLY A 285 10.13 -18.86 8.81
C GLY A 285 10.67 -18.77 10.24
N THR A 286 9.79 -18.55 11.23
CA THR A 286 10.25 -18.26 12.61
C THR A 286 10.02 -19.41 13.60
N LEU A 287 9.00 -20.25 13.40
CA LEU A 287 8.70 -21.36 14.31
C LEU A 287 9.30 -22.68 13.82
N ARG A 288 9.17 -23.00 12.53
CA ARG A 288 9.69 -24.24 11.94
C ARG A 288 11.08 -24.12 11.38
N PHE A 289 11.58 -22.87 11.19
CA PHE A 289 12.90 -22.59 10.62
C PHE A 289 13.12 -23.16 9.20
N GLU A 290 12.04 -23.42 8.45
CA GLU A 290 12.11 -23.83 7.05
C GLU A 290 12.26 -22.58 6.13
N MET A 291 13.44 -21.94 6.17
CA MET A 291 13.67 -20.66 5.50
C MET A 291 13.50 -20.74 3.97
N GLY A 292 13.89 -21.85 3.35
CA GLY A 292 13.68 -22.05 1.91
C GLY A 292 12.22 -22.03 1.52
N TYR A 293 11.37 -22.72 2.29
CA TYR A 293 9.93 -22.75 2.08
C TYR A 293 9.26 -21.42 2.41
N ALA A 294 9.61 -20.79 3.53
CA ALA A 294 9.14 -19.45 3.88
C ALA A 294 9.49 -18.41 2.83
N SER A 295 10.69 -18.50 2.24
CA SER A 295 11.10 -17.63 1.13
C SER A 295 10.28 -17.86 -0.14
N ALA A 296 9.82 -19.09 -0.40
CA ALA A 296 8.90 -19.38 -1.51
C ALA A 296 7.52 -18.74 -1.27
N ILE A 297 6.98 -18.83 -0.04
CA ILE A 297 5.73 -18.15 0.36
C ILE A 297 5.86 -16.64 0.17
N ALA A 298 6.97 -16.04 0.66
CA ALA A 298 7.25 -14.62 0.51
C ALA A 298 7.32 -14.17 -0.96
N THR A 299 7.97 -14.99 -1.81
CA THR A 299 8.10 -14.72 -3.25
C THR A 299 6.74 -14.74 -3.95
N VAL A 300 5.89 -15.72 -3.64
CA VAL A 300 4.53 -15.80 -4.19
C VAL A 300 3.70 -14.59 -3.75
N LEU A 301 3.74 -14.22 -2.46
CA LEU A 301 3.05 -13.05 -1.97
C LEU A 301 3.55 -11.76 -2.64
N PHE A 302 4.86 -11.63 -2.81
CA PHE A 302 5.47 -10.48 -3.50
C PHE A 302 4.98 -10.35 -4.94
N ILE A 303 4.90 -11.46 -5.68
CA ILE A 303 4.37 -11.48 -7.06
C ILE A 303 2.90 -11.06 -7.08
N ILE A 304 2.08 -11.54 -6.14
CA ILE A 304 0.67 -11.15 -6.00
C ILE A 304 0.57 -9.64 -5.71
N MET A 305 1.37 -9.11 -4.79
CA MET A 305 1.41 -7.68 -4.46
C MET A 305 1.80 -6.83 -5.66
N LEU A 306 2.85 -7.21 -6.39
CA LEU A 306 3.29 -6.51 -7.60
C LEU A 306 2.20 -6.52 -8.68
N GLY A 307 1.62 -7.68 -8.95
CA GLY A 307 0.54 -7.83 -9.94
C GLY A 307 -0.66 -6.95 -9.60
N THR A 308 -1.12 -7.00 -8.35
CA THR A 308 -2.24 -6.17 -7.87
C THR A 308 -1.92 -4.68 -7.97
N ASN A 309 -0.72 -4.26 -7.57
CA ASN A 309 -0.28 -2.87 -7.69
C ASN A 309 -0.28 -2.38 -9.13
N LEU A 310 0.25 -3.17 -10.08
CA LEU A 310 0.29 -2.81 -11.49
C LEU A 310 -1.13 -2.67 -12.07
N ILE A 311 -2.03 -3.57 -11.73
CA ILE A 311 -3.44 -3.53 -12.16
C ILE A 311 -4.12 -2.26 -11.65
N VAL A 312 -4.03 -2.00 -10.35
CA VAL A 312 -4.71 -0.86 -9.72
C VAL A 312 -4.12 0.47 -10.18
N GLN A 313 -2.79 0.58 -10.31
CA GLN A 313 -2.15 1.77 -10.89
C GLN A 313 -2.63 2.05 -12.31
N LYS A 314 -2.76 1.01 -13.15
CA LYS A 314 -3.29 1.16 -14.50
C LYS A 314 -4.76 1.60 -14.52
N LEU A 315 -5.56 1.16 -13.55
CA LEU A 315 -6.96 1.60 -13.41
C LEU A 315 -7.04 3.06 -12.95
N LEU A 316 -6.27 3.41 -11.92
CA LEU A 316 -6.24 4.77 -11.39
C LEU A 316 -5.60 5.79 -12.34
N SER A 317 -4.69 5.35 -13.22
CA SER A 317 -4.09 6.25 -14.22
C SER A 317 -5.10 6.82 -15.20
N LYS A 318 -6.27 6.22 -15.36
CA LYS A 318 -7.37 6.69 -16.18
C LYS A 318 -8.33 7.65 -15.46
N VAL A 319 -8.18 7.81 -14.15
CA VAL A 319 -9.00 8.73 -13.37
C VAL A 319 -8.55 10.15 -13.66
N GLY A 320 -9.45 11.00 -14.22
CA GLY A 320 -9.17 12.38 -14.58
C GLY A 320 -8.67 12.59 -16.02
N GLU A 321 -8.79 11.58 -16.90
CA GLU A 321 -8.79 11.74 -18.35
C GLU A 321 -10.27 11.90 -18.79
#